data_410bf39b623dd0e14edb6089e858ca79
#
_entry.id   410bf39b623dd0e14edb6089e858ca79
#
_cell.length_a   1.000
_cell.length_b   1.000
_cell.length_c   1.000
_cell.angle_alpha   90.00
_cell.angle_beta   90.00
_cell.angle_gamma   90.00
#
_symmetry.space_group_name_H-M   'P 1'
#
loop_
_entity.id
_entity.type
_entity.pdbx_description
1 polymer ?
#
loop_
_entity_poly.entity_id
_entity_poly.type
_entity_poly.pdbx_seq_one_letter_code
_entity_poly.pdbx_strand_id
1 'polypeptide(L)'
;ILFMYNAESFSARQKMKGYEAALIDAGYPVRGDLKFYTKNDISYARDMLLVHQDLDFDSVVATEDALAIAALKYAKVKGIKIPEELSVSGYNNSNLARCCEPELTSVDSKVSVLCSSTVANMMALLEQKEEIEKSLKISCEIVKRCTTDF
;
A
#
# COMPACT_ATOMS: atom_id res chain seq x y z
N ILE A 1 8.69 -8.17 -7.91
CA ILE A 1 7.68 -7.41 -7.14
C ILE A 1 7.58 -5.99 -7.68
N LEU A 2 6.41 -5.57 -8.15
CA LEU A 2 6.11 -4.22 -8.60
C LEU A 2 5.71 -3.33 -7.39
N PHE A 3 6.32 -2.16 -7.25
CA PHE A 3 5.94 -1.17 -6.25
C PHE A 3 5.14 -0.04 -6.89
N MET A 4 3.84 0.06 -6.57
CA MET A 4 2.95 1.11 -7.11
C MET A 4 2.77 2.26 -6.12
N TYR A 5 3.00 3.49 -6.58
CA TYR A 5 2.88 4.69 -5.75
C TYR A 5 2.37 5.90 -6.54
N ASN A 6 1.79 6.89 -5.83
CA ASN A 6 1.09 8.04 -6.43
C ASN A 6 1.57 9.40 -5.93
N ALA A 7 2.53 9.43 -5.03
CA ALA A 7 3.00 10.68 -4.43
C ALA A 7 4.46 10.59 -4.03
N GLU A 8 5.12 11.74 -3.99
CA GLU A 8 6.47 11.90 -3.46
C GLU A 8 6.46 12.51 -2.05
N SER A 9 5.43 12.18 -1.27
CA SER A 9 5.30 12.62 0.12
C SER A 9 6.33 11.93 1.03
N PHE A 10 6.50 12.45 2.24
CA PHE A 10 7.34 11.80 3.25
C PHE A 10 6.90 10.33 3.49
N SER A 11 5.60 10.10 3.64
CA SER A 11 5.03 8.76 3.85
C SER A 11 5.34 7.82 2.69
N ALA A 12 5.15 8.27 1.45
CA ALA A 12 5.45 7.45 0.26
C ALA A 12 6.94 7.09 0.17
N ARG A 13 7.83 8.05 0.48
CA ARG A 13 9.28 7.78 0.54
C ARG A 13 9.64 6.77 1.63
N GLN A 14 8.98 6.80 2.80
CA GLN A 14 9.23 5.80 3.85
C GLN A 14 8.74 4.41 3.45
N LYS A 15 7.58 4.30 2.79
CA LYS A 15 7.07 3.05 2.23
C LYS A 15 8.03 2.49 1.17
N MET A 16 8.53 3.33 0.27
CA MET A 16 9.53 2.93 -0.74
C MET A 16 10.83 2.43 -0.10
N LYS A 17 11.36 3.12 0.92
CA LYS A 17 12.54 2.65 1.66
C LYS A 17 12.32 1.29 2.31
N GLY A 18 11.13 1.06 2.88
CA GLY A 18 10.78 -0.24 3.45
C GLY A 18 10.73 -1.35 2.39
N TYR A 19 10.17 -1.06 1.22
CA TYR A 19 10.16 -1.98 0.08
C TYR A 19 11.59 -2.31 -0.39
N GLU A 20 12.43 -1.29 -0.57
CA GLU A 20 13.83 -1.48 -0.99
C GLU A 20 14.63 -2.29 0.05
N ALA A 21 14.48 -1.95 1.33
CA ALA A 21 15.15 -2.67 2.41
C ALA A 21 14.74 -4.15 2.45
N ALA A 22 13.46 -4.45 2.32
CA ALA A 22 12.97 -5.82 2.30
C ALA A 22 13.52 -6.64 1.14
N LEU A 23 13.65 -6.05 -0.07
CA LEU A 23 14.29 -6.71 -1.20
C LEU A 23 15.76 -7.00 -0.93
N ILE A 24 16.51 -6.02 -0.41
CA ILE A 24 17.94 -6.17 -0.10
C ILE A 24 18.15 -7.24 0.96
N ASP A 25 17.36 -7.21 2.04
CA ASP A 25 17.44 -8.19 3.14
C ASP A 25 17.13 -9.61 2.66
N ALA A 26 16.25 -9.74 1.66
CA ALA A 26 15.93 -11.02 1.02
C ALA A 26 16.92 -11.43 -0.11
N GLY A 27 17.94 -10.61 -0.39
CA GLY A 27 18.95 -10.89 -1.43
C GLY A 27 18.50 -10.60 -2.86
N TYR A 28 17.41 -9.83 -3.05
CA TYR A 28 16.92 -9.43 -4.37
C TYR A 28 17.42 -8.05 -4.78
N PRO A 29 17.70 -7.84 -6.08
CA PRO A 29 18.11 -6.53 -6.57
C PRO A 29 16.92 -5.54 -6.55
N VAL A 30 17.22 -4.30 -6.22
CA VAL A 30 16.25 -3.19 -6.36
C VAL A 30 16.23 -2.76 -7.81
N ARG A 31 15.10 -3.00 -8.49
CA ARG A 31 14.90 -2.66 -9.90
C ARG A 31 14.12 -1.34 -10.02
N GLY A 32 14.69 -0.36 -10.70
CA GLY A 32 14.06 0.95 -10.91
C GLY A 32 12.82 0.91 -11.81
N ASP A 33 12.81 0.01 -12.80
CA ASP A 33 11.69 -0.23 -13.72
C ASP A 33 10.46 -0.84 -13.04
N LEU A 34 10.63 -1.45 -11.87
CA LEU A 34 9.54 -1.97 -11.02
C LEU A 34 9.04 -0.96 -9.98
N LYS A 35 9.46 0.29 -10.05
CA LYS A 35 8.90 1.41 -9.26
C LYS A 35 7.93 2.21 -10.13
N PHE A 36 6.66 1.87 -10.04
CA PHE A 36 5.61 2.37 -10.93
C PHE A 36 4.88 3.56 -10.33
N TYR A 37 5.21 4.76 -10.81
CA TYR A 37 4.51 5.98 -10.45
C TYR A 37 3.23 6.14 -11.27
N THR A 38 2.12 6.44 -10.61
CA THR A 38 0.83 6.65 -11.27
C THR A 38 -0.06 7.62 -10.48
N LYS A 39 -1.20 8.02 -11.03
CA LYS A 39 -2.20 8.80 -10.29
C LYS A 39 -3.00 7.90 -9.35
N ASN A 40 -3.53 8.48 -8.27
CA ASN A 40 -4.47 7.80 -7.36
C ASN A 40 -5.87 7.71 -7.99
N ASP A 41 -5.93 7.08 -9.15
CA ASP A 41 -7.16 6.79 -9.89
C ASP A 41 -7.09 5.35 -10.40
N ILE A 42 -8.10 4.56 -10.03
CA ILE A 42 -8.12 3.11 -10.29
C ILE A 42 -8.10 2.82 -11.79
N SER A 43 -8.89 3.55 -12.58
CA SER A 43 -8.99 3.32 -14.01
C SER A 43 -7.72 3.74 -14.74
N TYR A 44 -7.21 4.91 -14.40
CA TYR A 44 -5.97 5.42 -14.97
C TYR A 44 -4.78 4.50 -14.65
N ALA A 45 -4.62 4.09 -13.39
CA ALA A 45 -3.52 3.21 -12.97
C ALA A 45 -3.60 1.84 -13.66
N ARG A 46 -4.81 1.25 -13.80
CA ARG A 46 -5.04 0.03 -14.59
C ARG A 46 -4.60 0.21 -16.05
N ASP A 47 -5.04 1.28 -16.70
CA ASP A 47 -4.77 1.53 -18.12
C ASP A 47 -3.27 1.75 -18.36
N MET A 48 -2.59 2.43 -17.43
CA MET A 48 -1.14 2.57 -17.45
C MET A 48 -0.42 1.22 -17.33
N LEU A 49 -0.87 0.32 -16.46
CA LEU A 49 -0.31 -1.05 -16.37
C LEU A 49 -0.54 -1.84 -17.67
N LEU A 50 -1.68 -1.65 -18.32
CA LEU A 50 -1.98 -2.33 -19.60
C LEU A 50 -1.08 -1.85 -20.76
N VAL A 51 -0.63 -0.59 -20.73
CA VAL A 51 0.28 -0.02 -21.72
C VAL A 51 1.72 -0.50 -21.51
N HIS A 52 2.16 -0.66 -20.25
CA HIS A 52 3.53 -1.09 -19.90
C HIS A 52 3.65 -2.62 -19.91
N GLN A 53 3.61 -3.22 -21.10
CA GLN A 53 3.61 -4.68 -21.28
C GLN A 53 4.96 -5.36 -21.00
N ASP A 54 6.03 -4.59 -20.93
CA ASP A 54 7.41 -5.11 -20.72
C ASP A 54 7.77 -5.33 -19.25
N LEU A 55 6.85 -5.02 -18.33
CA LEU A 55 7.08 -5.20 -16.89
C LEU A 55 6.88 -6.67 -16.51
N ASP A 56 7.95 -7.28 -16.01
CA ASP A 56 7.95 -8.65 -15.52
C ASP A 56 7.85 -8.67 -13.98
N PHE A 57 6.66 -9.01 -13.45
CA PHE A 57 6.37 -9.10 -12.02
C PHE A 57 5.28 -10.12 -11.71
N ASP A 58 5.41 -10.75 -10.57
CA ASP A 58 4.50 -11.74 -10.00
C ASP A 58 3.81 -11.25 -8.71
N SER A 59 4.19 -10.08 -8.25
CA SER A 59 3.66 -9.51 -7.01
C SER A 59 3.57 -7.99 -7.11
N VAL A 60 2.54 -7.42 -6.49
CA VAL A 60 2.32 -5.98 -6.41
C VAL A 60 2.22 -5.54 -4.95
N VAL A 61 3.03 -4.56 -4.58
CA VAL A 61 2.93 -3.81 -3.33
C VAL A 61 2.50 -2.38 -3.66
N ALA A 62 1.31 -2.00 -3.27
CA ALA A 62 0.76 -0.68 -3.55
C ALA A 62 0.74 0.21 -2.29
N THR A 63 1.07 1.48 -2.45
CA THR A 63 1.04 2.45 -1.33
C THR A 63 -0.36 2.84 -0.89
N GLU A 64 -1.39 2.46 -1.66
CA GLU A 64 -2.81 2.74 -1.43
C GLU A 64 -3.67 1.56 -1.92
N ASP A 65 -4.78 1.26 -1.24
CA ASP A 65 -5.72 0.21 -1.68
C ASP A 65 -6.30 0.48 -3.08
N ALA A 66 -6.52 1.74 -3.44
CA ALA A 66 -7.01 2.10 -4.78
C ALA A 66 -6.03 1.66 -5.89
N LEU A 67 -4.72 1.79 -5.67
CA LEU A 67 -3.70 1.34 -6.62
C LEU A 67 -3.63 -0.20 -6.68
N ALA A 68 -3.77 -0.87 -5.54
CA ALA A 68 -3.87 -2.33 -5.50
C ALA A 68 -5.08 -2.83 -6.29
N ILE A 69 -6.24 -2.17 -6.16
CA ILE A 69 -7.43 -2.51 -6.94
C ILE A 69 -7.21 -2.28 -8.45
N ALA A 70 -6.43 -1.28 -8.84
CA ALA A 70 -6.05 -1.11 -10.23
C ALA A 70 -5.26 -2.33 -10.76
N ALA A 71 -4.35 -2.90 -9.94
CA ALA A 71 -3.63 -4.13 -10.27
C ALA A 71 -4.58 -5.35 -10.34
N LEU A 72 -5.57 -5.47 -9.44
CA LEU A 72 -6.60 -6.53 -9.54
C LEU A 72 -7.39 -6.42 -10.85
N LYS A 73 -7.77 -5.20 -11.24
CA LYS A 73 -8.47 -4.96 -12.52
C LYS A 73 -7.57 -5.24 -13.72
N TYR A 74 -6.29 -4.92 -13.65
CA TYR A 74 -5.31 -5.30 -14.67
C TYR A 74 -5.23 -6.81 -14.81
N ALA A 75 -5.07 -7.55 -13.71
CA ALA A 75 -5.02 -9.01 -13.70
C ALA A 75 -6.28 -9.61 -14.33
N LYS A 76 -7.45 -9.09 -13.98
CA LYS A 76 -8.73 -9.53 -14.56
C LYS A 76 -8.78 -9.34 -16.08
N VAL A 77 -8.31 -8.22 -16.60
CA VAL A 77 -8.25 -7.96 -18.07
C VAL A 77 -7.29 -8.90 -18.76
N LYS A 78 -6.16 -9.24 -18.13
CA LYS A 78 -5.13 -10.14 -18.67
C LYS A 78 -5.46 -11.63 -18.46
N GLY A 79 -6.47 -11.95 -17.66
CA GLY A 79 -6.79 -13.32 -17.30
C GLY A 79 -5.80 -13.96 -16.31
N ILE A 80 -5.03 -13.14 -15.57
CA ILE A 80 -4.05 -13.58 -14.57
C ILE A 80 -4.79 -13.98 -13.29
N LYS A 81 -4.47 -15.14 -12.73
CA LYS A 81 -5.09 -15.65 -11.52
C LYS A 81 -4.49 -15.01 -10.27
N ILE A 82 -5.34 -14.62 -9.34
CA ILE A 82 -4.97 -14.08 -8.05
C ILE A 82 -5.47 -15.02 -6.95
N PRO A 83 -4.62 -15.42 -6.01
CA PRO A 83 -3.21 -15.00 -5.82
C PRO A 83 -2.18 -15.86 -6.57
N GLU A 84 -2.56 -16.91 -7.29
CA GLU A 84 -1.70 -18.00 -7.77
C GLU A 84 -0.61 -17.53 -8.76
N GLU A 85 -0.94 -16.58 -9.63
CA GLU A 85 -0.01 -16.04 -10.64
C GLU A 85 0.41 -14.60 -10.35
N LEU A 86 -0.38 -13.87 -9.54
CA LEU A 86 -0.10 -12.51 -9.13
C LEU A 86 -0.60 -12.25 -7.72
N SER A 87 0.30 -12.07 -6.77
CA SER A 87 -0.04 -11.61 -5.42
C SER A 87 -0.18 -10.10 -5.37
N VAL A 88 -1.21 -9.58 -4.69
CA VAL A 88 -1.45 -8.13 -4.60
C VAL A 88 -1.70 -7.71 -3.16
N SER A 89 -0.97 -6.69 -2.70
CA SER A 89 -1.17 -6.08 -1.39
C SER A 89 -1.35 -4.56 -1.49
N GLY A 90 -2.26 -4.04 -0.66
CA GLY A 90 -2.59 -2.63 -0.53
C GLY A 90 -2.10 -2.01 0.78
N TYR A 91 -2.54 -0.80 1.03
CA TYR A 91 -2.24 -0.03 2.24
C TYR A 91 -3.43 0.84 2.63
N ASN A 92 -3.68 0.97 3.92
CA ASN A 92 -4.72 1.69 4.67
C ASN A 92 -5.86 0.81 5.17
N ASN A 93 -6.03 -0.42 4.70
CA ASN A 93 -7.14 -1.30 5.07
C ASN A 93 -8.51 -0.58 4.99
N SER A 94 -8.69 0.17 3.91
CA SER A 94 -9.88 0.96 3.65
C SER A 94 -11.10 0.08 3.34
N ASN A 95 -12.29 0.67 3.28
CA ASN A 95 -13.49 -0.05 2.85
C ASN A 95 -13.33 -0.68 1.45
N LEU A 96 -12.52 -0.08 0.57
CA LEU A 96 -12.22 -0.63 -0.75
C LEU A 96 -11.59 -2.03 -0.66
N ALA A 97 -10.72 -2.27 0.33
CA ALA A 97 -10.06 -3.57 0.50
C ALA A 97 -11.03 -4.71 0.81
N ARG A 98 -12.18 -4.40 1.41
CA ARG A 98 -13.23 -5.37 1.75
C ARG A 98 -14.30 -5.49 0.67
N CYS A 99 -14.50 -4.43 -0.13
CA CYS A 99 -15.56 -4.39 -1.14
C CYS A 99 -15.11 -4.88 -2.52
N CYS A 100 -13.82 -5.12 -2.73
CA CYS A 100 -13.33 -5.67 -3.98
C CYS A 100 -13.40 -7.21 -3.99
N GLU A 101 -13.38 -7.80 -5.20
CA GLU A 101 -13.38 -9.24 -5.41
C GLU A 101 -12.19 -9.62 -6.31
N PRO A 102 -11.27 -10.45 -5.82
CA PRO A 102 -11.14 -10.99 -4.46
C PRO A 102 -10.84 -9.91 -3.40
N GLU A 103 -11.19 -10.16 -2.12
CA GLU A 103 -10.89 -9.24 -1.02
C GLU A 103 -9.37 -9.01 -0.87
N LEU A 104 -8.98 -7.74 -0.75
CA LEU A 104 -7.59 -7.31 -0.79
C LEU A 104 -6.88 -7.45 0.55
N THR A 105 -5.74 -8.17 0.55
CA THR A 105 -4.75 -8.10 1.63
C THR A 105 -4.20 -6.67 1.71
N SER A 106 -4.25 -6.07 2.89
CA SER A 106 -3.85 -4.67 3.06
C SER A 106 -3.19 -4.40 4.40
N VAL A 107 -2.26 -3.47 4.44
CA VAL A 107 -1.66 -2.98 5.68
C VAL A 107 -2.63 -2.05 6.39
N ASP A 108 -3.03 -2.40 7.61
CA ASP A 108 -3.81 -1.52 8.49
C ASP A 108 -2.88 -0.54 9.20
N SER A 109 -2.99 0.72 8.83
CA SER A 109 -2.24 1.83 9.44
C SER A 109 -2.87 2.36 10.73
N LYS A 110 -3.93 1.70 11.25
CA LYS A 110 -4.62 2.07 12.50
C LYS A 110 -5.08 3.52 12.53
N VAL A 111 -5.68 3.99 11.43
CA VAL A 111 -6.10 5.39 11.25
C VAL A 111 -6.97 5.88 12.40
N SER A 112 -7.89 5.06 12.94
CA SER A 112 -8.74 5.44 14.06
C SER A 112 -7.93 5.75 15.34
N VAL A 113 -6.91 4.94 15.62
CA VAL A 113 -6.00 5.16 16.77
C VAL A 113 -5.18 6.42 16.54
N LEU A 114 -4.66 6.61 15.33
CA LEU A 114 -3.91 7.81 14.96
C LEU A 114 -4.76 9.08 15.16
N CYS A 115 -6.00 9.09 14.67
CA CYS A 115 -6.91 10.21 14.82
C CYS A 115 -7.25 10.49 16.29
N SER A 116 -7.58 9.45 17.08
CA SER A 116 -7.91 9.61 18.50
C SER A 116 -6.73 10.18 19.28
N SER A 117 -5.52 9.65 19.04
CA SER A 117 -4.30 10.12 19.72
C SER A 117 -3.97 11.56 19.31
N THR A 118 -4.15 11.92 18.04
CA THR A 118 -3.91 13.29 17.55
C THR A 118 -4.87 14.28 18.23
N VAL A 119 -6.16 13.94 18.32
CA VAL A 119 -7.16 14.79 19.00
C VAL A 119 -6.84 14.91 20.48
N ALA A 120 -6.51 13.80 21.15
CA ALA A 120 -6.14 13.81 22.57
C ALA A 120 -4.93 14.72 22.84
N ASN A 121 -3.88 14.62 22.02
CA ASN A 121 -2.71 15.48 22.13
C ASN A 121 -3.04 16.95 21.86
N MET A 122 -3.89 17.23 20.87
CA MET A 122 -4.32 18.61 20.60
C MET A 122 -5.10 19.22 21.78
N MET A 123 -6.00 18.44 22.39
CA MET A 123 -6.72 18.89 23.59
C MET A 123 -5.78 19.14 24.77
N ALA A 124 -4.81 18.24 24.99
CA ALA A 124 -3.80 18.43 26.05
C ALA A 124 -2.97 19.70 25.84
N LEU A 125 -2.63 20.03 24.60
CA LEU A 125 -1.94 21.28 24.23
C LEU A 125 -2.80 22.51 24.57
N LEU A 126 -4.09 22.49 24.20
CA LEU A 126 -5.02 23.59 24.50
C LEU A 126 -5.22 23.79 26.00
N GLU A 127 -5.23 22.70 26.76
CA GLU A 127 -5.36 22.70 28.24
C GLU A 127 -4.02 23.00 28.95
N GLN A 128 -2.95 23.27 28.22
CA GLN A 128 -1.60 23.55 28.74
C GLN A 128 -1.07 22.46 29.68
N LYS A 129 -1.38 21.21 29.42
CA LYS A 129 -0.86 20.07 30.18
C LYS A 129 0.65 19.95 29.98
N GLU A 130 1.38 19.66 31.07
CA GLU A 130 2.84 19.54 31.03
C GLU A 130 3.32 18.26 30.31
N GLU A 131 2.54 17.19 30.39
CA GLU A 131 2.86 15.90 29.76
C GLU A 131 2.12 15.73 28.44
N ILE A 132 2.82 16.05 27.33
CA ILE A 132 2.31 15.83 25.99
C ILE A 132 3.28 14.93 25.25
N GLU A 133 2.76 13.82 24.67
CA GLU A 133 3.56 12.92 23.87
C GLU A 133 3.95 13.60 22.55
N LYS A 134 5.21 14.04 22.43
CA LYS A 134 5.72 14.79 21.27
C LYS A 134 5.85 13.95 20.01
N SER A 135 5.90 12.63 20.12
CA SER A 135 6.06 11.70 19.01
C SER A 135 5.46 10.34 19.34
N LEU A 136 4.38 10.00 18.69
CA LEU A 136 3.72 8.70 18.81
C LEU A 136 4.01 7.86 17.57
N LYS A 137 4.51 6.64 17.76
CA LYS A 137 4.65 5.63 16.71
C LYS A 137 3.60 4.56 16.91
N ILE A 138 2.77 4.36 15.89
CA ILE A 138 1.72 3.34 15.87
C ILE A 138 2.18 2.20 14.95
N SER A 139 2.20 0.98 15.48
CA SER A 139 2.55 -0.21 14.70
C SER A 139 1.41 -0.54 13.74
N CYS A 140 1.76 -0.69 12.46
CA CYS A 140 0.86 -1.23 11.45
C CYS A 140 0.80 -2.76 11.56
N GLU A 141 -0.26 -3.36 11.02
CA GLU A 141 -0.37 -4.81 10.87
C GLU A 141 -0.86 -5.18 9.47
N ILE A 142 -0.54 -6.39 9.01
CA ILE A 142 -1.06 -6.90 7.75
C ILE A 142 -2.37 -7.62 8.01
N VAL A 143 -3.42 -7.17 7.35
CA VAL A 143 -4.72 -7.86 7.32
C VAL A 143 -4.75 -8.73 6.08
N LYS A 144 -4.41 -10.02 6.26
CA LYS A 144 -4.43 -11.01 5.19
C LYS A 144 -5.86 -11.28 4.72
N ARG A 145 -6.02 -11.35 3.39
CA ARG A 145 -7.26 -11.73 2.70
C ARG A 145 -6.96 -12.61 1.49
N CYS A 146 -7.75 -12.51 0.45
CA CYS A 146 -7.74 -13.44 -0.68
C CYS A 146 -6.71 -13.12 -1.78
N THR A 147 -5.99 -12.01 -1.70
CA THR A 147 -5.05 -11.59 -2.77
C THR A 147 -3.60 -11.94 -2.51
N THR A 148 -3.30 -12.69 -1.46
CA THR A 148 -1.98 -13.23 -1.13
C THR A 148 -2.13 -14.60 -0.47
N ASP A 149 -1.12 -15.46 -0.59
CA ASP A 149 -1.11 -16.84 -0.09
C ASP A 149 -0.05 -17.13 0.99
N PHE A 150 0.60 -16.08 1.55
CA PHE A 150 1.54 -16.22 2.68
C PHE A 150 0.87 -16.38 4.03
#